data_29d77bd8fef8aadb296e05f55a81aacd
#
_entry.id   29d77bd8fef8aadb296e05f55a81aacd
#
_cell.length_a   1.000
_cell.length_b   1.000
_cell.length_c   1.000
_cell.angle_alpha   90.00
_cell.angle_beta   90.00
_cell.angle_gamma   90.00
#
_symmetry.space_group_name_H-M   'P 1'
#
loop_
_entity.id
_entity.type
_entity.pdbx_description
1 polymer ?
#
loop_
_entity_poly.entity_id
_entity_poly.type
_entity_poly.pdbx_seq_one_letter_code
_entity_poly.pdbx_strand_id
1 'polypeptide(L)'
;SDHEPTLGLVHRALLRGVPPGARVDAFCAAILPDAPDAVRVCLQGDEDPVCVYLVARADALRGRFDDACAALVRVHAALPTHAPKLRPVLPFQDITDFAFWTHAASLVEASVSASYMCYRHAMHALEAGADVAEADARQVWTQVFQAQLALHMYEAASSTVLSMPFDDLRTTCITTLVTTLCHAHETHTLLRLDLLDWQPHVERTLSFHARHASPLAHPSYFHILYAYHISRGDYKSAAASMYQHARRMCVLAQSAQPDT
;
A
#
# COMPACT_ATOMS: atom_id res chain seq x y z
N SER A 1 -17.69 -30.39 13.97
CA SER A 1 -18.72 -29.72 14.80
C SER A 1 -18.47 -29.81 16.30
N ASP A 2 -17.25 -30.20 16.74
CA ASP A 2 -16.91 -30.39 18.17
C ASP A 2 -16.20 -29.21 18.84
N HIS A 3 -16.16 -28.06 18.20
CA HIS A 3 -15.45 -26.88 18.75
C HIS A 3 -16.35 -25.88 19.52
N GLU A 4 -17.66 -25.97 19.43
CA GLU A 4 -18.57 -25.06 20.14
C GLU A 4 -18.59 -25.23 21.68
N PRO A 5 -18.50 -26.44 22.27
CA PRO A 5 -18.53 -26.56 23.73
C PRO A 5 -17.25 -26.04 24.43
N THR A 6 -16.10 -26.10 23.77
CA THR A 6 -14.83 -25.60 24.32
C THR A 6 -14.76 -24.08 24.36
N LEU A 7 -15.29 -23.37 23.37
CA LEU A 7 -15.38 -21.92 23.34
C LEU A 7 -16.26 -21.37 24.46
N GLY A 8 -17.39 -22.02 24.72
CA GLY A 8 -18.28 -21.64 25.83
C GLY A 8 -17.65 -21.80 27.21
N LEU A 9 -16.78 -22.80 27.40
CA LEU A 9 -16.04 -23.00 28.63
C LEU A 9 -14.92 -21.96 28.82
N VAL A 10 -14.20 -21.61 27.77
CA VAL A 10 -13.18 -20.55 27.77
C VAL A 10 -13.82 -19.20 28.06
N HIS A 11 -14.95 -18.90 27.42
CA HIS A 11 -15.73 -17.67 27.67
C HIS A 11 -16.16 -17.56 29.16
N ARG A 12 -16.70 -18.63 29.74
CA ARG A 12 -17.07 -18.65 31.17
C ARG A 12 -15.87 -18.58 32.11
N ALA A 13 -14.73 -19.17 31.74
CA ALA A 13 -13.50 -19.09 32.52
C ALA A 13 -12.89 -17.68 32.49
N LEU A 14 -12.91 -17.01 31.35
CA LEU A 14 -12.46 -15.63 31.20
C LEU A 14 -13.36 -14.64 31.98
N LEU A 15 -14.67 -14.81 31.89
CA LEU A 15 -15.62 -13.99 32.67
C LEU A 15 -15.49 -14.21 34.19
N ARG A 16 -15.09 -15.40 34.63
CA ARG A 16 -14.79 -15.68 36.04
C ARG A 16 -13.49 -15.05 36.53
N GLY A 17 -12.54 -14.79 35.62
CA GLY A 17 -11.28 -14.13 35.91
C GLY A 17 -11.35 -12.60 35.94
N VAL A 18 -12.49 -12.01 35.53
CA VAL A 18 -12.70 -10.56 35.59
C VAL A 18 -12.90 -10.16 37.06
N PRO A 19 -12.06 -9.29 37.64
CA PRO A 19 -12.26 -8.83 39.01
C PRO A 19 -13.62 -8.13 39.18
N PRO A 20 -14.29 -8.32 40.30
CA PRO A 20 -15.57 -7.61 40.56
C PRO A 20 -15.36 -6.12 40.44
N GLY A 21 -16.09 -5.48 39.49
CA GLY A 21 -16.02 -4.04 39.22
C GLY A 21 -15.05 -3.65 38.09
N ALA A 22 -14.28 -4.59 37.48
CA ALA A 22 -13.53 -4.29 36.30
C ALA A 22 -14.45 -4.29 35.05
N ARG A 23 -14.20 -3.33 34.16
CA ARG A 23 -14.92 -3.29 32.88
C ARG A 23 -14.42 -4.40 31.96
N VAL A 24 -15.32 -5.10 31.31
CA VAL A 24 -15.01 -6.21 30.40
C VAL A 24 -14.10 -5.75 29.26
N ASP A 25 -14.32 -4.55 28.74
CA ASP A 25 -13.49 -3.95 27.70
C ASP A 25 -12.04 -3.73 28.14
N ALA A 26 -11.80 -3.27 29.37
CA ALA A 26 -10.44 -3.09 29.91
C ALA A 26 -9.72 -4.44 30.09
N PHE A 27 -10.43 -5.46 30.57
CA PHE A 27 -9.88 -6.80 30.68
C PHE A 27 -9.56 -7.40 29.30
N CYS A 28 -10.47 -7.30 28.34
CA CYS A 28 -10.26 -7.74 26.97
C CYS A 28 -9.08 -7.02 26.30
N ALA A 29 -8.91 -5.71 26.54
CA ALA A 29 -7.77 -4.97 26.04
C ALA A 29 -6.43 -5.51 26.58
N ALA A 30 -6.40 -5.91 27.86
CA ALA A 30 -5.19 -6.45 28.49
C ALA A 30 -4.79 -7.84 27.95
N ILE A 31 -5.75 -8.72 27.66
CA ILE A 31 -5.48 -10.08 27.16
C ILE A 31 -5.38 -10.18 25.64
N LEU A 32 -5.68 -9.11 24.91
CA LEU A 32 -5.76 -9.11 23.45
C LEU A 32 -4.50 -9.65 22.76
N PRO A 33 -3.26 -9.30 23.17
CA PRO A 33 -2.06 -9.82 22.53
C PRO A 33 -1.93 -11.34 22.63
N ASP A 34 -2.35 -11.92 23.75
CA ASP A 34 -2.15 -13.34 24.06
C ASP A 34 -3.33 -14.22 23.62
N ALA A 35 -4.55 -13.67 23.63
CA ALA A 35 -5.77 -14.43 23.38
C ALA A 35 -6.79 -13.68 22.50
N PRO A 36 -6.44 -13.31 21.25
CA PRO A 36 -7.33 -12.53 20.38
C PRO A 36 -8.66 -13.24 20.07
N ASP A 37 -8.68 -14.56 19.90
CA ASP A 37 -9.92 -15.29 19.65
C ASP A 37 -10.86 -15.26 20.85
N ALA A 38 -10.33 -15.30 22.06
CA ALA A 38 -11.13 -15.17 23.28
C ALA A 38 -11.76 -13.77 23.38
N VAL A 39 -11.01 -12.70 23.07
CA VAL A 39 -11.52 -11.33 23.01
C VAL A 39 -12.66 -11.22 21.99
N ARG A 40 -12.48 -11.77 20.80
CA ARG A 40 -13.52 -11.77 19.78
C ARG A 40 -14.79 -12.43 20.26
N VAL A 41 -14.67 -13.64 20.83
CA VAL A 41 -15.86 -14.38 21.34
C VAL A 41 -16.56 -13.63 22.48
N CYS A 42 -15.80 -13.00 23.39
CA CYS A 42 -16.36 -12.26 24.51
C CYS A 42 -17.13 -11.01 24.08
N LEU A 43 -16.65 -10.32 23.02
CA LEU A 43 -17.19 -9.04 22.58
C LEU A 43 -18.04 -9.15 21.30
N GLN A 44 -18.22 -10.36 20.78
CA GLN A 44 -19.00 -10.56 19.56
C GLN A 44 -20.46 -10.18 19.77
N GLY A 45 -20.95 -9.26 18.91
CA GLY A 45 -22.33 -8.76 18.99
C GLY A 45 -22.50 -7.54 19.90
N ASP A 46 -21.44 -7.07 20.57
CA ASP A 46 -21.46 -5.79 21.30
C ASP A 46 -21.28 -4.63 20.29
N GLU A 47 -22.16 -3.65 20.36
CA GLU A 47 -22.16 -2.49 19.48
C GLU A 47 -21.40 -1.28 20.09
N ASP A 48 -20.87 -1.39 21.34
CA ASP A 48 -20.05 -0.33 21.91
C ASP A 48 -18.78 -0.13 21.06
N PRO A 49 -18.48 1.09 20.60
CA PRO A 49 -17.34 1.36 19.72
C PRO A 49 -15.98 0.88 20.25
N VAL A 50 -15.81 0.83 21.57
CA VAL A 50 -14.59 0.28 22.20
C VAL A 50 -14.52 -1.22 21.98
N CYS A 51 -15.63 -1.94 22.17
CA CYS A 51 -15.71 -3.38 21.93
C CYS A 51 -15.51 -3.71 20.47
N VAL A 52 -16.12 -2.95 19.55
CA VAL A 52 -15.93 -3.09 18.10
C VAL A 52 -14.46 -2.87 17.71
N TYR A 53 -13.79 -1.88 18.31
CA TYR A 53 -12.36 -1.62 18.06
C TYR A 53 -11.47 -2.78 18.55
N LEU A 54 -11.74 -3.33 19.74
CA LEU A 54 -10.99 -4.48 20.25
C LEU A 54 -11.20 -5.74 19.40
N VAL A 55 -12.41 -5.97 18.90
CA VAL A 55 -12.70 -7.04 17.93
C VAL A 55 -11.93 -6.82 16.63
N ALA A 56 -11.88 -5.59 16.10
CA ALA A 56 -11.11 -5.27 14.91
C ALA A 56 -9.62 -5.62 15.09
N ARG A 57 -9.04 -5.27 16.23
CA ARG A 57 -7.64 -5.63 16.57
C ARG A 57 -7.46 -7.15 16.68
N ALA A 58 -8.40 -7.87 17.30
CA ALA A 58 -8.36 -9.31 17.41
C ALA A 58 -8.41 -9.98 16.04
N ASP A 59 -9.26 -9.48 15.14
CA ASP A 59 -9.37 -9.96 13.76
C ASP A 59 -8.10 -9.69 12.95
N ALA A 60 -7.51 -8.51 13.09
CA ALA A 60 -6.24 -8.15 12.46
C ALA A 60 -5.09 -9.09 12.91
N LEU A 61 -4.97 -9.35 14.22
CA LEU A 61 -3.96 -10.26 14.77
C LEU A 61 -4.12 -11.70 14.27
N ARG A 62 -5.32 -12.10 13.87
CA ARG A 62 -5.63 -13.43 13.31
C ARG A 62 -5.64 -13.48 11.79
N GLY A 63 -5.30 -12.39 11.13
CA GLY A 63 -5.27 -12.32 9.67
C GLY A 63 -6.67 -12.22 9.02
N ARG A 64 -7.73 -11.92 9.78
CA ARG A 64 -9.08 -11.68 9.27
C ARG A 64 -9.23 -10.20 8.88
N PHE A 65 -8.48 -9.78 7.87
CA PHE A 65 -8.33 -8.36 7.54
C PHE A 65 -9.60 -7.70 7.03
N ASP A 66 -10.45 -8.43 6.31
CA ASP A 66 -11.72 -7.89 5.80
C ASP A 66 -12.69 -7.60 6.95
N ASP A 67 -12.80 -8.52 7.92
CA ASP A 67 -13.60 -8.32 9.13
C ASP A 67 -13.06 -7.15 9.95
N ALA A 68 -11.72 -7.07 10.10
CA ALA A 68 -11.06 -5.98 10.80
C ALA A 68 -11.34 -4.62 10.13
N CYS A 69 -11.22 -4.52 8.82
CA CYS A 69 -11.54 -3.29 8.07
C CYS A 69 -13.00 -2.89 8.24
N ALA A 70 -13.93 -3.84 8.10
CA ALA A 70 -15.35 -3.57 8.29
C ALA A 70 -15.67 -3.05 9.70
N ALA A 71 -15.00 -3.60 10.73
CA ALA A 71 -15.13 -3.14 12.09
C ALA A 71 -14.51 -1.74 12.29
N LEU A 72 -13.33 -1.47 11.71
CA LEU A 72 -12.67 -0.15 11.76
C LEU A 72 -13.51 0.95 11.10
N VAL A 73 -14.18 0.67 9.98
CA VAL A 73 -15.13 1.61 9.36
C VAL A 73 -16.27 1.96 10.30
N ARG A 74 -16.82 0.98 11.03
CA ARG A 74 -17.88 1.23 12.04
C ARG A 74 -17.36 2.07 13.20
N VAL A 75 -16.15 1.80 13.68
CA VAL A 75 -15.51 2.59 14.73
C VAL A 75 -15.31 4.04 14.29
N HIS A 76 -14.80 4.24 13.05
CA HIS A 76 -14.63 5.59 12.49
C HIS A 76 -15.96 6.35 12.43
N ALA A 77 -17.02 5.71 11.96
CA ALA A 77 -18.36 6.33 11.92
C ALA A 77 -18.88 6.74 13.30
N ALA A 78 -18.42 6.06 14.36
CA ALA A 78 -18.80 6.38 15.75
C ALA A 78 -17.90 7.45 16.40
N LEU A 79 -16.75 7.81 15.81
CA LEU A 79 -15.81 8.79 16.39
C LEU A 79 -16.45 10.13 16.74
N PRO A 80 -17.30 10.76 15.91
CA PRO A 80 -17.86 12.08 16.22
C PRO A 80 -18.67 12.10 17.53
N THR A 81 -19.29 10.97 17.89
CA THR A 81 -20.18 10.86 19.06
C THR A 81 -19.52 10.19 20.27
N HIS A 82 -18.52 9.33 20.05
CA HIS A 82 -17.95 8.46 21.08
C HIS A 82 -16.43 8.66 21.28
N ALA A 83 -15.82 9.72 20.74
CA ALA A 83 -14.40 10.02 20.91
C ALA A 83 -13.90 9.94 22.38
N PRO A 84 -14.62 10.45 23.38
CA PRO A 84 -14.16 10.35 24.78
C PRO A 84 -14.04 8.92 25.30
N LYS A 85 -14.87 7.99 24.80
CA LYS A 85 -14.81 6.57 25.17
C LYS A 85 -13.66 5.85 24.47
N LEU A 86 -13.35 6.20 23.23
CA LEU A 86 -12.31 5.58 22.42
C LEU A 86 -10.91 6.08 22.78
N ARG A 87 -10.78 7.31 23.29
CA ARG A 87 -9.49 7.92 23.65
C ARG A 87 -8.58 7.02 24.52
N PRO A 88 -9.06 6.30 25.55
CA PRO A 88 -8.21 5.45 26.37
C PRO A 88 -7.64 4.21 25.65
N VAL A 89 -8.25 3.77 24.56
CA VAL A 89 -7.85 2.56 23.83
C VAL A 89 -7.13 2.85 22.52
N LEU A 90 -7.22 4.08 22.02
CA LEU A 90 -6.48 4.53 20.84
C LEU A 90 -5.06 4.98 21.23
N PRO A 91 -4.04 4.70 20.42
CA PRO A 91 -2.64 5.01 20.73
C PRO A 91 -2.26 6.49 20.53
N PHE A 92 -3.19 7.34 20.14
CA PHE A 92 -2.97 8.77 19.85
C PHE A 92 -3.96 9.64 20.61
N GLN A 93 -3.52 10.86 20.97
CA GLN A 93 -4.34 11.78 21.79
C GLN A 93 -5.30 12.61 20.92
N ASP A 94 -4.82 13.06 19.75
CA ASP A 94 -5.61 13.86 18.82
C ASP A 94 -6.32 12.93 17.84
N ILE A 95 -7.62 12.74 18.06
CA ILE A 95 -8.46 11.89 17.24
C ILE A 95 -8.87 12.67 15.99
N THR A 96 -8.03 12.58 14.95
CA THR A 96 -8.31 13.08 13.61
C THR A 96 -8.56 11.91 12.66
N ASP A 97 -9.26 12.15 11.56
CA ASP A 97 -9.47 11.13 10.52
C ASP A 97 -8.15 10.59 10.01
N PHE A 98 -7.17 11.47 9.80
CA PHE A 98 -5.83 11.08 9.37
C PHE A 98 -5.14 10.14 10.38
N ALA A 99 -5.09 10.52 11.65
CA ALA A 99 -4.45 9.72 12.71
C ALA A 99 -5.15 8.36 12.88
N PHE A 100 -6.48 8.34 12.81
CA PHE A 100 -7.25 7.10 12.89
C PHE A 100 -6.93 6.16 11.74
N TRP A 101 -6.98 6.65 10.49
CA TRP A 101 -6.81 5.80 9.32
C TRP A 101 -5.35 5.35 9.11
N THR A 102 -4.36 6.16 9.48
CA THR A 102 -2.95 5.73 9.48
C THR A 102 -2.69 4.65 10.53
N HIS A 103 -3.29 4.78 11.73
CA HIS A 103 -3.25 3.72 12.72
C HIS A 103 -4.00 2.46 12.26
N ALA A 104 -5.20 2.60 11.68
CA ALA A 104 -5.94 1.47 11.11
C ALA A 104 -5.12 0.71 10.06
N ALA A 105 -4.42 1.44 9.19
CA ALA A 105 -3.53 0.84 8.19
C ALA A 105 -2.39 0.02 8.83
N SER A 106 -1.81 0.50 9.94
CA SER A 106 -0.77 -0.24 10.66
C SER A 106 -1.28 -1.55 11.28
N LEU A 107 -2.54 -1.60 11.69
CA LEU A 107 -3.13 -2.84 12.23
C LEU A 107 -3.31 -3.93 11.18
N VAL A 108 -3.50 -3.56 9.91
CA VAL A 108 -3.78 -4.48 8.81
C VAL A 108 -2.66 -4.51 7.77
N GLU A 109 -1.45 -4.07 8.12
CA GLU A 109 -0.32 -3.92 7.19
C GLU A 109 0.10 -5.22 6.50
N ALA A 110 -0.15 -6.37 7.11
CA ALA A 110 0.13 -7.67 6.53
C ALA A 110 -0.76 -8.00 5.30
N SER A 111 -1.85 -7.26 5.09
CA SER A 111 -2.69 -7.34 3.89
C SER A 111 -2.57 -6.06 3.07
N VAL A 112 -1.99 -6.15 1.89
CA VAL A 112 -1.83 -5.01 0.98
C VAL A 112 -3.17 -4.37 0.61
N SER A 113 -4.20 -5.16 0.34
CA SER A 113 -5.53 -4.64 0.00
C SER A 113 -6.20 -3.92 1.17
N ALA A 114 -6.11 -4.47 2.38
CA ALA A 114 -6.69 -3.89 3.58
C ALA A 114 -5.97 -2.59 3.98
N SER A 115 -4.63 -2.60 3.99
CA SER A 115 -3.84 -1.41 4.29
C SER A 115 -4.05 -0.31 3.24
N TYR A 116 -4.15 -0.67 1.96
CA TYR A 116 -4.48 0.26 0.88
C TYR A 116 -5.81 0.98 1.12
N MET A 117 -6.86 0.26 1.52
CA MET A 117 -8.15 0.88 1.84
C MET A 117 -8.03 1.91 2.97
N CYS A 118 -7.31 1.57 4.04
CA CYS A 118 -7.08 2.48 5.15
C CYS A 118 -6.24 3.71 4.74
N TYR A 119 -5.13 3.52 4.02
CA TYR A 119 -4.31 4.63 3.53
C TYR A 119 -5.05 5.53 2.53
N ARG A 120 -5.96 5.00 1.74
CA ARG A 120 -6.84 5.83 0.88
C ARG A 120 -7.70 6.77 1.70
N HIS A 121 -8.29 6.32 2.81
CA HIS A 121 -9.04 7.19 3.71
C HIS A 121 -8.15 8.25 4.35
N ALA A 122 -6.92 7.90 4.76
CA ALA A 122 -5.95 8.87 5.27
C ALA A 122 -5.58 9.91 4.20
N MET A 123 -5.41 9.48 2.94
CA MET A 123 -5.14 10.38 1.81
C MET A 123 -6.30 11.35 1.55
N HIS A 124 -7.55 10.87 1.63
CA HIS A 124 -8.71 11.76 1.51
C HIS A 124 -8.75 12.82 2.63
N ALA A 125 -8.33 12.48 3.84
CA ALA A 125 -8.21 13.47 4.91
C ALA A 125 -7.14 14.54 4.59
N LEU A 126 -6.01 14.15 3.98
CA LEU A 126 -4.99 15.10 3.49
C LEU A 126 -5.54 16.01 2.39
N GLU A 127 -6.25 15.45 1.41
CA GLU A 127 -6.88 16.21 0.31
C GLU A 127 -7.96 17.17 0.83
N ALA A 128 -8.63 16.82 1.93
CA ALA A 128 -9.59 17.69 2.62
C ALA A 128 -8.91 18.80 3.46
N GLY A 129 -7.57 18.85 3.50
CA GLY A 129 -6.80 19.92 4.17
C GLY A 129 -6.46 19.62 5.63
N ALA A 130 -6.33 18.35 6.01
CA ALA A 130 -5.83 18.00 7.34
C ALA A 130 -4.44 18.60 7.59
N ASP A 131 -4.27 19.28 8.73
CA ASP A 131 -2.98 19.81 9.15
C ASP A 131 -2.11 18.67 9.72
N VAL A 132 -1.14 18.25 8.92
CA VAL A 132 -0.31 17.06 9.19
C VAL A 132 1.15 17.41 8.86
N ALA A 133 2.08 16.82 9.61
CA ALA A 133 3.50 16.97 9.31
C ALA A 133 3.83 16.46 7.89
N GLU A 134 4.68 17.18 7.17
CA GLU A 134 5.03 16.83 5.79
C GLU A 134 5.58 15.40 5.67
N ALA A 135 6.34 14.93 6.65
CA ALA A 135 6.89 13.57 6.66
C ALA A 135 5.79 12.50 6.67
N ASP A 136 4.73 12.71 7.47
CA ASP A 136 3.62 11.78 7.57
C ASP A 136 2.76 11.80 6.30
N ALA A 137 2.55 12.98 5.73
CA ALA A 137 1.86 13.13 4.45
C ALA A 137 2.63 12.40 3.33
N ARG A 138 3.95 12.58 3.23
CA ARG A 138 4.83 11.88 2.28
C ARG A 138 4.75 10.37 2.45
N GLN A 139 4.72 9.89 3.68
CA GLN A 139 4.59 8.48 3.99
C GLN A 139 3.28 7.90 3.43
N VAL A 140 2.14 8.55 3.68
CA VAL A 140 0.84 8.09 3.18
C VAL A 140 0.80 8.04 1.65
N TRP A 141 1.29 9.09 0.96
CA TRP A 141 1.39 9.10 -0.50
C TRP A 141 2.23 7.93 -1.02
N THR A 142 3.35 7.66 -0.37
CA THR A 142 4.24 6.55 -0.72
C THR A 142 3.56 5.20 -0.53
N GLN A 143 2.86 5.00 0.60
CA GLN A 143 2.17 3.74 0.90
C GLN A 143 1.02 3.47 -0.06
N VAL A 144 0.21 4.49 -0.40
CA VAL A 144 -0.85 4.37 -1.41
C VAL A 144 -0.27 3.95 -2.75
N PHE A 145 0.78 4.64 -3.20
CA PHE A 145 1.43 4.33 -4.47
C PHE A 145 2.01 2.91 -4.51
N GLN A 146 2.74 2.51 -3.47
CA GLN A 146 3.33 1.17 -3.38
C GLN A 146 2.27 0.07 -3.35
N ALA A 147 1.19 0.27 -2.60
CA ALA A 147 0.08 -0.67 -2.56
C ALA A 147 -0.62 -0.79 -3.93
N GLN A 148 -0.81 0.32 -4.65
CA GLN A 148 -1.36 0.31 -6.01
C GLN A 148 -0.46 -0.48 -6.98
N LEU A 149 0.86 -0.33 -6.88
CA LEU A 149 1.80 -1.15 -7.69
C LEU A 149 1.70 -2.63 -7.35
N ALA A 150 1.67 -2.98 -6.06
CA ALA A 150 1.57 -4.37 -5.60
C ALA A 150 0.22 -5.01 -5.99
N LEU A 151 -0.84 -4.22 -6.11
CA LEU A 151 -2.17 -4.66 -6.58
C LEU A 151 -2.32 -4.58 -8.11
N HIS A 152 -1.26 -4.27 -8.85
CA HIS A 152 -1.27 -4.09 -10.32
C HIS A 152 -2.24 -3.00 -10.82
N MET A 153 -2.55 -2.01 -9.99
CA MET A 153 -3.44 -0.90 -10.30
C MET A 153 -2.66 0.26 -10.96
N TYR A 154 -2.01 0.02 -12.09
CA TYR A 154 -1.05 0.94 -12.69
C TYR A 154 -1.64 2.28 -13.13
N GLU A 155 -2.87 2.31 -13.62
CA GLU A 155 -3.56 3.55 -14.00
C GLU A 155 -3.87 4.41 -12.77
N ALA A 156 -4.30 3.77 -11.66
CA ALA A 156 -4.51 4.46 -10.40
C ALA A 156 -3.18 4.97 -9.80
N ALA A 157 -2.11 4.16 -9.88
CA ALA A 157 -0.76 4.56 -9.45
C ALA A 157 -0.26 5.79 -10.23
N SER A 158 -0.47 5.82 -11.54
CA SER A 158 -0.17 6.97 -12.40
C SER A 158 -0.92 8.22 -11.95
N SER A 159 -2.24 8.12 -11.73
CA SER A 159 -3.07 9.23 -11.25
C SER A 159 -2.60 9.74 -9.89
N THR A 160 -2.28 8.83 -8.97
CA THR A 160 -1.76 9.17 -7.63
C THR A 160 -0.44 9.95 -7.74
N VAL A 161 0.48 9.50 -8.59
CA VAL A 161 1.77 10.19 -8.79
C VAL A 161 1.58 11.59 -9.37
N LEU A 162 0.69 11.76 -10.33
CA LEU A 162 0.41 13.07 -10.94
C LEU A 162 -0.24 14.06 -9.95
N SER A 163 -1.05 13.56 -9.01
CA SER A 163 -1.69 14.37 -7.97
C SER A 163 -0.77 14.67 -6.77
N MET A 164 0.37 13.97 -6.67
CA MET A 164 1.29 14.10 -5.53
C MET A 164 1.90 15.51 -5.45
N PRO A 165 1.85 16.19 -4.27
CA PRO A 165 2.31 17.57 -4.15
C PRO A 165 3.85 17.71 -4.03
N PHE A 166 4.60 16.60 -3.91
CA PHE A 166 6.05 16.59 -3.66
C PHE A 166 6.81 16.18 -4.91
N ASP A 167 7.52 17.11 -5.57
CA ASP A 167 8.17 16.89 -6.87
C ASP A 167 9.31 15.86 -6.82
N ASP A 168 10.09 15.83 -5.74
CA ASP A 168 11.16 14.86 -5.53
C ASP A 168 10.61 13.43 -5.35
N LEU A 169 9.55 13.30 -4.56
CA LEU A 169 8.86 12.03 -4.36
C LEU A 169 8.18 11.57 -5.67
N ARG A 170 7.53 12.50 -6.37
CA ARG A 170 6.91 12.26 -7.68
C ARG A 170 7.93 11.72 -8.68
N THR A 171 9.10 12.33 -8.77
CA THR A 171 10.22 11.90 -9.62
C THR A 171 10.62 10.45 -9.32
N THR A 172 10.77 10.12 -8.04
CA THR A 172 11.11 8.78 -7.58
C THR A 172 10.01 7.76 -7.91
N CYS A 173 8.76 8.13 -7.67
CA CYS A 173 7.60 7.27 -7.96
C CYS A 173 7.42 7.02 -9.45
N ILE A 174 7.64 8.02 -10.33
CA ILE A 174 7.60 7.82 -11.80
C ILE A 174 8.69 6.84 -12.23
N THR A 175 9.91 7.00 -11.72
CA THR A 175 11.01 6.06 -12.01
C THR A 175 10.63 4.64 -11.60
N THR A 176 10.06 4.48 -10.40
CA THR A 176 9.60 3.18 -9.87
C THR A 176 8.46 2.60 -10.72
N LEU A 177 7.46 3.42 -11.10
CA LEU A 177 6.35 3.00 -11.96
C LEU A 177 6.86 2.46 -13.30
N VAL A 178 7.73 3.23 -13.97
CA VAL A 178 8.29 2.85 -15.27
C VAL A 178 9.07 1.54 -15.18
N THR A 179 9.95 1.40 -14.18
CA THR A 179 10.74 0.17 -14.00
C THR A 179 9.88 -1.03 -13.65
N THR A 180 8.87 -0.84 -12.79
CA THR A 180 7.91 -1.91 -12.44
C THR A 180 7.13 -2.39 -13.66
N LEU A 181 6.60 -1.47 -14.49
CA LEU A 181 5.89 -1.82 -15.72
C LEU A 181 6.79 -2.58 -16.72
N CYS A 182 8.06 -2.17 -16.84
CA CYS A 182 9.02 -2.88 -17.69
C CYS A 182 9.27 -4.30 -17.17
N HIS A 183 9.49 -4.49 -15.86
CA HIS A 183 9.72 -5.81 -15.26
C HIS A 183 8.48 -6.70 -15.25
N ALA A 184 7.30 -6.12 -15.12
CA ALA A 184 6.03 -6.83 -15.21
C ALA A 184 5.63 -7.19 -16.67
N HIS A 185 6.45 -6.82 -17.66
CA HIS A 185 6.15 -6.94 -19.11
C HIS A 185 4.90 -6.17 -19.56
N GLU A 186 4.50 -5.16 -18.79
CA GLU A 186 3.34 -4.29 -19.04
C GLU A 186 3.70 -3.10 -19.95
N THR A 187 4.45 -3.36 -21.02
CA THR A 187 4.89 -2.33 -21.98
C THR A 187 3.70 -1.62 -22.61
N HIS A 188 2.62 -2.35 -22.92
CA HIS A 188 1.42 -1.76 -23.52
C HIS A 188 0.79 -0.73 -22.57
N THR A 189 0.71 -1.04 -21.27
CA THR A 189 0.22 -0.12 -20.25
C THR A 189 1.10 1.12 -20.17
N LEU A 190 2.44 0.95 -20.14
CA LEU A 190 3.39 2.07 -20.15
C LEU A 190 3.20 3.02 -21.34
N LEU A 191 2.96 2.46 -22.54
CA LEU A 191 2.78 3.26 -23.77
C LEU A 191 1.46 4.05 -23.77
N ARG A 192 0.45 3.56 -23.05
CA ARG A 192 -0.88 4.21 -22.94
C ARG A 192 -0.94 5.27 -21.84
N LEU A 193 -0.09 5.17 -20.81
CA LEU A 193 -0.10 6.15 -19.72
C LEU A 193 0.28 7.53 -20.26
N ASP A 194 -0.59 8.49 -19.99
CA ASP A 194 -0.31 9.90 -20.23
C ASP A 194 0.28 10.52 -18.95
N LEU A 195 1.60 10.63 -18.92
CA LEU A 195 2.33 11.22 -17.79
C LEU A 195 2.59 12.71 -17.99
N LEU A 196 1.82 13.36 -18.87
CA LEU A 196 1.86 14.81 -19.09
C LEU A 196 3.32 15.34 -19.28
N ASP A 197 3.72 16.33 -18.49
CA ASP A 197 5.03 16.96 -18.56
C ASP A 197 6.19 16.05 -18.11
N TRP A 198 5.90 14.87 -17.58
CA TRP A 198 6.91 13.92 -17.12
C TRP A 198 7.45 12.97 -18.20
N GLN A 199 6.97 13.10 -19.42
CA GLN A 199 7.46 12.29 -20.54
C GLN A 199 8.99 12.34 -20.72
N PRO A 200 9.67 13.51 -20.61
CA PRO A 200 11.14 13.55 -20.70
C PRO A 200 11.84 12.78 -19.57
N HIS A 201 11.20 12.66 -18.40
CA HIS A 201 11.73 11.87 -17.29
C HIS A 201 11.59 10.37 -17.55
N VAL A 202 10.47 9.92 -18.10
CA VAL A 202 10.25 8.53 -18.53
C VAL A 202 11.29 8.12 -19.56
N GLU A 203 11.49 8.94 -20.60
CA GLU A 203 12.49 8.71 -21.63
C GLU A 203 13.90 8.60 -21.06
N ARG A 204 14.26 9.51 -20.13
CA ARG A 204 15.55 9.48 -19.45
C ARG A 204 15.73 8.20 -18.64
N THR A 205 14.71 7.75 -17.93
CA THR A 205 14.72 6.52 -17.14
C THR A 205 14.91 5.28 -18.06
N LEU A 206 14.15 5.18 -19.12
CA LEU A 206 14.27 4.08 -20.09
C LEU A 206 15.64 4.09 -20.78
N SER A 207 16.13 5.27 -21.18
CA SER A 207 17.44 5.44 -21.81
C SER A 207 18.59 5.08 -20.86
N PHE A 208 18.46 5.41 -19.59
CA PHE A 208 19.43 5.03 -18.56
C PHE A 208 19.53 3.49 -18.46
N HIS A 209 18.39 2.81 -18.30
CA HIS A 209 18.37 1.35 -18.21
C HIS A 209 18.83 0.68 -19.52
N ALA A 210 18.45 1.21 -20.67
CA ALA A 210 18.91 0.69 -21.97
C ALA A 210 20.44 0.76 -22.12
N ARG A 211 21.08 1.79 -21.57
CA ARG A 211 22.54 1.94 -21.64
C ARG A 211 23.29 1.06 -20.64
N HIS A 212 22.70 0.76 -19.48
CA HIS A 212 23.40 0.07 -18.39
C HIS A 212 23.06 -1.43 -18.31
N ALA A 213 21.86 -1.84 -18.73
CA ALA A 213 21.51 -3.25 -18.80
C ALA A 213 22.28 -3.98 -19.91
N SER A 214 22.44 -5.30 -19.78
CA SER A 214 22.95 -6.11 -20.86
C SER A 214 22.04 -6.01 -22.08
N PRO A 215 22.56 -5.88 -23.30
CA PRO A 215 21.74 -5.88 -24.52
C PRO A 215 20.91 -7.15 -24.71
N LEU A 216 21.31 -8.25 -24.07
CA LEU A 216 20.59 -9.54 -24.07
C LEU A 216 19.65 -9.70 -22.89
N ALA A 217 19.59 -8.72 -21.97
CA ALA A 217 18.75 -8.80 -20.80
C ALA A 217 17.26 -8.73 -21.17
N HIS A 218 16.46 -9.40 -20.37
CA HIS A 218 15.00 -9.27 -20.38
C HIS A 218 14.54 -8.57 -19.09
N PRO A 219 13.67 -7.57 -19.20
CA PRO A 219 13.10 -6.96 -20.41
C PRO A 219 14.15 -6.19 -21.25
N SER A 220 13.98 -6.18 -22.57
CA SER A 220 14.85 -5.42 -23.46
C SER A 220 14.47 -3.94 -23.43
N TYR A 221 15.18 -3.15 -22.65
CA TYR A 221 14.92 -1.70 -22.53
C TYR A 221 15.10 -0.93 -23.84
N PHE A 222 15.96 -1.40 -24.76
CA PHE A 222 16.08 -0.80 -26.09
C PHE A 222 14.80 -0.98 -26.91
N HIS A 223 14.17 -2.15 -26.86
CA HIS A 223 12.91 -2.39 -27.56
C HIS A 223 11.75 -1.61 -26.92
N ILE A 224 11.72 -1.50 -25.61
CA ILE A 224 10.73 -0.70 -24.90
C ILE A 224 10.88 0.78 -25.25
N LEU A 225 12.12 1.31 -25.23
CA LEU A 225 12.42 2.69 -25.60
C LEU A 225 12.07 2.97 -27.07
N TYR A 226 12.38 2.04 -27.97
CA TYR A 226 11.96 2.12 -29.37
C TYR A 226 10.43 2.23 -29.48
N ALA A 227 9.70 1.32 -28.86
CA ALA A 227 8.23 1.35 -28.88
C ALA A 227 7.66 2.63 -28.26
N TYR A 228 8.28 3.14 -27.19
CA TYR A 228 7.91 4.38 -26.56
C TYR A 228 8.06 5.58 -27.51
N HIS A 229 9.18 5.71 -28.22
CA HIS A 229 9.39 6.77 -29.21
C HIS A 229 8.42 6.64 -30.39
N ILE A 230 8.18 5.42 -30.91
CA ILE A 230 7.20 5.18 -31.97
C ILE A 230 5.80 5.61 -31.56
N SER A 231 5.37 5.28 -30.33
CA SER A 231 4.04 5.66 -29.83
C SER A 231 3.85 7.19 -29.70
N ARG A 232 4.96 7.95 -29.60
CA ARG A 232 4.99 9.41 -29.54
C ARG A 232 5.27 10.07 -30.89
N GLY A 233 5.44 9.29 -31.97
CA GLY A 233 5.76 9.80 -33.31
C GLY A 233 7.21 10.28 -33.48
N ASP A 234 8.10 10.02 -32.51
CA ASP A 234 9.51 10.37 -32.61
C ASP A 234 10.31 9.26 -33.28
N TYR A 235 10.17 9.17 -34.58
CA TYR A 235 10.85 8.16 -35.40
C TYR A 235 12.38 8.32 -35.40
N LYS A 236 12.88 9.55 -35.20
CA LYS A 236 14.33 9.82 -35.16
C LYS A 236 14.97 9.19 -33.93
N SER A 237 14.41 9.43 -32.75
CA SER A 237 14.89 8.85 -31.49
C SER A 237 14.67 7.33 -31.45
N ALA A 238 13.58 6.83 -32.05
CA ALA A 238 13.35 5.42 -32.21
C ALA A 238 14.47 4.74 -33.03
N ALA A 239 14.81 5.29 -34.20
CA ALA A 239 15.90 4.79 -35.03
C ALA A 239 17.27 4.87 -34.32
N ALA A 240 17.55 5.96 -33.61
CA ALA A 240 18.77 6.12 -32.81
C ALA A 240 18.90 5.05 -31.71
N SER A 241 17.79 4.71 -31.04
CA SER A 241 17.76 3.68 -30.00
C SER A 241 18.12 2.31 -30.56
N MET A 242 17.53 1.94 -31.69
CA MET A 242 17.84 0.65 -32.34
C MET A 242 19.25 0.61 -32.88
N TYR A 243 19.76 1.70 -33.41
CA TYR A 243 21.17 1.79 -33.83
C TYR A 243 22.14 1.56 -32.68
N GLN A 244 21.88 2.19 -31.52
CA GLN A 244 22.68 1.99 -30.30
C GLN A 244 22.63 0.53 -29.85
N HIS A 245 21.45 -0.10 -29.88
CA HIS A 245 21.28 -1.51 -29.55
C HIS A 245 22.14 -2.38 -30.47
N ALA A 246 22.03 -2.21 -31.79
CA ALA A 246 22.80 -2.97 -32.77
C ALA A 246 24.32 -2.81 -32.56
N ARG A 247 24.81 -1.58 -32.31
CA ARG A 247 26.22 -1.34 -31.96
C ARG A 247 26.68 -2.13 -30.75
N ARG A 248 25.90 -2.14 -29.68
CA ARG A 248 26.24 -2.91 -28.47
C ARG A 248 26.23 -4.41 -28.71
N MET A 249 25.30 -4.90 -29.50
CA MET A 249 25.28 -6.32 -29.91
C MET A 249 26.53 -6.71 -30.74
N CYS A 250 26.97 -5.85 -31.67
CA CYS A 250 28.20 -6.07 -32.41
C CYS A 250 29.43 -6.14 -31.51
N VAL A 251 29.55 -5.25 -30.54
CA VAL A 251 30.67 -5.26 -29.57
C VAL A 251 30.67 -6.57 -28.75
N LEU A 252 29.52 -7.01 -28.29
CA LEU A 252 29.41 -8.29 -27.56
C LEU A 252 29.80 -9.49 -28.44
N ALA A 253 29.36 -9.51 -29.70
CA ALA A 253 29.70 -10.59 -30.62
C ALA A 253 31.22 -10.64 -30.90
N GLN A 254 31.87 -9.49 -31.00
CA GLN A 254 33.34 -9.41 -31.16
C GLN A 254 34.08 -9.88 -29.91
N SER A 255 33.63 -9.53 -28.73
CA SER A 255 34.23 -9.98 -27.45
C SER A 255 34.02 -11.46 -27.14
N ALA A 256 33.03 -12.11 -27.76
CA ALA A 256 32.74 -13.52 -27.61
C ALA A 256 33.52 -14.44 -28.59
N GLN A 257 34.25 -13.88 -29.57
CA GLN A 257 35.13 -14.67 -30.45
C GLN A 257 36.43 -14.92 -29.69
N PRO A 258 36.81 -16.17 -29.37
CA PRO A 258 38.12 -16.49 -28.85
C PRO A 258 39.19 -16.15 -29.92
N ASP A 259 40.32 -15.57 -29.47
CA ASP A 259 41.49 -15.36 -30.31
C ASP A 259 41.91 -16.68 -30.94
N THR A 260 41.69 -16.82 -32.26
CA THR A 260 42.14 -17.96 -33.04
C THR A 260 43.57 -17.77 -33.48
#